data_1fa152ead8773ee40ff3165751d2af0c
#
_entry.id   1fa152ead8773ee40ff3165751d2af0c
#
_cell.length_a   1.000
_cell.length_b   1.000
_cell.length_c   1.000
_cell.angle_alpha   90.00
_cell.angle_beta   90.00
_cell.angle_gamma   90.00
#
_symmetry.space_group_name_H-M   'P 1'
#
loop_
_entity.id
_entity.type
_entity.pdbx_description
1 polymer ?
#
loop_
_entity_poly.entity_id
_entity_poly.type
_entity_poly.pdbx_seq_one_letter_code
_entity_poly.pdbx_strand_id
1 'polypeptide(L)'
;MIVKKIFTQDLQIAKSLINKDEMVTRKYFYQQCYPLFKSIYDNYYTDCANCKEFIDEIYIVVLAPSKATGKCQMENFRGESTLTSWLKTACLFYCYKQFEAKERLPKHEQISHSCL
;
A
#
# COMPACT_ATOMS: atom_id res chain seq x y z
N MET A 1 -28.57 0.65 20.73
CA MET A 1 -28.21 0.44 19.32
C MET A 1 -26.85 1.04 19.02
N ILE A 2 -26.02 0.31 18.34
CA ILE A 2 -24.69 0.77 18.00
C ILE A 2 -24.71 1.37 16.59
N VAL A 3 -24.29 2.62 16.49
CA VAL A 3 -24.19 3.29 15.19
C VAL A 3 -22.73 3.25 14.74
N LYS A 4 -22.50 2.63 13.59
CA LYS A 4 -21.16 2.52 13.04
C LYS A 4 -20.74 3.86 12.48
N LYS A 5 -19.54 4.31 12.87
CA LYS A 5 -19.00 5.54 12.34
C LYS A 5 -18.45 5.32 10.93
N ILE A 6 -18.79 6.22 10.03
CA ILE A 6 -18.29 6.19 8.65
C ILE A 6 -17.43 7.44 8.42
N PHE A 7 -16.22 7.23 7.92
CA PHE A 7 -15.30 8.32 7.62
C PHE A 7 -15.57 8.85 6.22
N THR A 8 -16.54 9.76 6.15
CA THR A 8 -17.06 10.26 4.87
C THR A 8 -16.02 11.01 4.05
N GLN A 9 -15.23 11.85 4.70
CA GLN A 9 -14.17 12.59 3.98
C GLN A 9 -13.15 11.63 3.40
N ASP A 10 -12.81 10.60 4.14
CA ASP A 10 -11.85 9.61 3.68
C ASP A 10 -12.38 8.84 2.48
N LEU A 11 -13.69 8.56 2.48
CA LEU A 11 -14.33 7.95 1.31
C LEU A 11 -14.20 8.83 0.08
N GLN A 12 -14.37 10.14 0.25
CA GLN A 12 -14.24 11.06 -0.87
C GLN A 12 -12.81 11.15 -1.38
N ILE A 13 -11.86 11.14 -0.46
CA ILE A 13 -10.44 11.12 -0.85
C ILE A 13 -10.15 9.84 -1.64
N ALA A 14 -10.63 8.71 -1.17
CA ALA A 14 -10.43 7.44 -1.87
C ALA A 14 -11.02 7.48 -3.28
N LYS A 15 -12.22 8.04 -3.43
CA LYS A 15 -12.83 8.16 -4.75
C LYS A 15 -12.02 9.06 -5.68
N SER A 16 -11.49 10.15 -5.15
CA SER A 16 -10.65 11.04 -5.94
C SER A 16 -9.36 10.35 -6.39
N LEU A 17 -8.77 9.56 -5.50
CA LEU A 17 -7.58 8.79 -5.87
C LEU A 17 -7.90 7.76 -6.96
N ILE A 18 -9.02 7.07 -6.83
CA ILE A 18 -9.45 6.11 -7.82
C ILE A 18 -9.68 6.78 -9.17
N ASN A 19 -10.23 7.99 -9.15
CA ASN A 19 -10.50 8.75 -10.37
C ASN A 19 -9.27 9.46 -10.93
N LYS A 20 -8.10 9.23 -10.33
CA LYS A 20 -6.83 9.80 -10.80
C LYS A 20 -6.76 11.30 -10.72
N ASP A 21 -7.38 11.88 -9.68
CA ASP A 21 -7.26 13.30 -9.41
C ASP A 21 -5.82 13.62 -9.02
N GLU A 22 -5.12 14.35 -9.89
CA GLU A 22 -3.69 14.61 -9.69
C GLU A 22 -3.39 15.40 -8.43
N MET A 23 -4.21 16.39 -8.13
CA MET A 23 -3.97 17.24 -6.95
C MET A 23 -4.13 16.43 -5.66
N VAL A 24 -5.21 15.66 -5.57
CA VAL A 24 -5.45 14.84 -4.39
C VAL A 24 -4.37 13.77 -4.27
N THR A 25 -4.00 13.14 -5.38
CA THR A 25 -2.96 12.13 -5.37
C THR A 25 -1.66 12.72 -4.82
N ARG A 26 -1.24 13.87 -5.34
CA ARG A 26 0.00 14.49 -4.89
C ARG A 26 -0.06 14.89 -3.43
N LYS A 27 -1.12 15.60 -3.04
CA LYS A 27 -1.21 16.14 -1.70
C LYS A 27 -1.49 15.10 -0.64
N TYR A 28 -2.38 14.18 -0.93
CA TYR A 28 -2.73 13.18 0.07
C TYR A 28 -1.77 11.99 0.04
N PHE A 29 -1.64 11.35 -1.11
CA PHE A 29 -0.90 10.09 -1.18
C PHE A 29 0.61 10.33 -1.04
N TYR A 30 1.16 11.29 -1.75
CA TYR A 30 2.60 11.48 -1.78
C TYR A 30 3.13 12.44 -0.73
N GLN A 31 2.30 13.32 -0.19
CA GLN A 31 2.76 14.28 0.82
C GLN A 31 2.19 13.98 2.20
N GLN A 32 0.89 13.92 2.32
CA GLN A 32 0.27 13.74 3.63
C GLN A 32 0.54 12.35 4.21
N CYS A 33 0.54 11.33 3.38
CA CYS A 33 0.81 9.96 3.82
C CYS A 33 2.30 9.61 3.84
N TYR A 34 3.17 10.53 3.44
CA TYR A 34 4.59 10.24 3.39
C TYR A 34 5.15 9.71 4.72
N PRO A 35 4.84 10.34 5.87
CA PRO A 35 5.38 9.83 7.14
C PRO A 35 4.96 8.39 7.44
N LEU A 36 3.75 8.03 7.06
CA LEU A 36 3.27 6.66 7.23
C LEU A 36 4.09 5.69 6.38
N PHE A 37 4.24 6.01 5.10
CA PHE A 37 5.00 5.15 4.20
C PHE A 37 6.47 5.06 4.60
N LYS A 38 7.05 6.18 5.00
CA LYS A 38 8.45 6.22 5.43
C LYS A 38 8.67 5.35 6.65
N SER A 39 7.77 5.43 7.62
CA SER A 39 7.85 4.62 8.83
C SER A 39 7.81 3.12 8.50
N ILE A 40 6.93 2.74 7.59
CA ILE A 40 6.83 1.34 7.22
C ILE A 40 8.06 0.91 6.42
N TYR A 41 8.49 1.75 5.48
CA TYR A 41 9.68 1.44 4.69
C TYR A 41 10.91 1.23 5.57
N ASP A 42 11.05 2.06 6.62
CA ASP A 42 12.20 1.97 7.51
C ASP A 42 12.17 0.75 8.43
N ASN A 43 11.00 0.22 8.72
CA ASN A 43 10.85 -0.80 9.74
C ASN A 43 10.44 -2.19 9.24
N TYR A 44 10.13 -2.32 7.96
CA TYR A 44 9.69 -3.60 7.40
C TYR A 44 10.46 -3.93 6.14
N TYR A 45 10.50 -5.21 5.82
CA TYR A 45 11.25 -5.66 4.66
C TYR A 45 10.53 -5.28 3.36
N THR A 46 11.29 -4.76 2.40
CA THR A 46 10.83 -4.61 1.01
C THR A 46 12.02 -4.72 0.08
N ASP A 47 11.73 -5.04 -1.19
CA ASP A 47 12.76 -5.09 -2.23
C ASP A 47 13.02 -3.73 -2.85
N CYS A 48 12.30 -2.71 -2.41
CA CYS A 48 12.41 -1.39 -3.01
C CYS A 48 13.74 -0.74 -2.67
N ALA A 49 14.31 -0.04 -3.65
CA ALA A 49 15.63 0.58 -3.49
C ALA A 49 15.58 1.80 -2.58
N ASN A 50 14.44 2.48 -2.51
CA ASN A 50 14.30 3.67 -1.67
C ASN A 50 12.82 3.89 -1.36
N CYS A 51 12.56 4.87 -0.48
CA CYS A 51 11.20 5.12 -0.02
C CYS A 51 10.28 5.57 -1.16
N LYS A 52 10.78 6.37 -2.09
CA LYS A 52 9.95 6.81 -3.20
C LYS A 52 9.49 5.64 -4.05
N GLU A 53 10.39 4.71 -4.32
CA GLU A 53 10.01 3.52 -5.07
C GLU A 53 8.97 2.71 -4.31
N PHE A 54 9.12 2.62 -2.99
CA PHE A 54 8.15 1.94 -2.14
C PHE A 54 6.77 2.58 -2.27
N ILE A 55 6.70 3.91 -2.19
CA ILE A 55 5.42 4.61 -2.31
C ILE A 55 4.80 4.39 -3.69
N ASP A 56 5.62 4.42 -4.74
CA ASP A 56 5.14 4.16 -6.10
C ASP A 56 4.58 2.74 -6.23
N GLU A 57 5.23 1.78 -5.59
CA GLU A 57 4.75 0.41 -5.60
C GLU A 57 3.43 0.27 -4.85
N ILE A 58 3.30 0.94 -3.71
CA ILE A 58 2.05 0.90 -2.98
C ILE A 58 0.94 1.56 -3.80
N TYR A 59 1.25 2.64 -4.49
CA TYR A 59 0.28 3.27 -5.38
C TYR A 59 -0.25 2.26 -6.40
N ILE A 60 0.65 1.50 -7.01
CA ILE A 60 0.25 0.49 -7.98
C ILE A 60 -0.59 -0.59 -7.33
N VAL A 61 -0.17 -1.06 -6.16
CA VAL A 61 -0.88 -2.13 -5.45
C VAL A 61 -2.32 -1.74 -5.15
N VAL A 62 -2.55 -0.51 -4.71
CA VAL A 62 -3.89 -0.13 -4.26
C VAL A 62 -4.74 0.53 -5.33
N LEU A 63 -4.14 1.08 -6.37
CA LEU A 63 -4.88 1.87 -7.37
C LEU A 63 -4.82 1.36 -8.79
N ALA A 64 -3.96 0.39 -9.11
CA ALA A 64 -3.96 -0.19 -10.45
C ALA A 64 -5.12 -1.18 -10.57
N PRO A 65 -5.86 -1.13 -11.68
CA PRO A 65 -6.98 -2.05 -11.86
C PRO A 65 -6.53 -3.48 -12.06
N SER A 66 -7.26 -4.40 -11.47
CA SER A 66 -7.04 -5.83 -11.66
C SER A 66 -7.43 -6.21 -13.09
N LYS A 67 -6.65 -7.08 -13.72
CA LYS A 67 -6.99 -7.57 -15.04
C LYS A 67 -8.27 -8.41 -15.02
N ALA A 68 -8.54 -9.06 -13.92
CA ALA A 68 -9.72 -9.94 -13.80
C ALA A 68 -11.01 -9.17 -13.67
N THR A 69 -11.01 -8.06 -12.90
CA THR A 69 -12.24 -7.36 -12.58
C THR A 69 -12.30 -5.93 -13.07
N GLY A 70 -11.16 -5.36 -13.47
CA GLY A 70 -11.07 -3.95 -13.83
C GLY A 70 -11.17 -3.00 -12.65
N LYS A 71 -11.20 -3.53 -11.42
CA LYS A 71 -11.31 -2.73 -10.22
C LYS A 71 -10.02 -2.75 -9.43
N CYS A 72 -9.72 -1.67 -8.73
CA CYS A 72 -8.54 -1.59 -7.89
C CYS A 72 -8.88 -1.90 -6.45
N GLN A 73 -7.84 -2.18 -5.65
CA GLN A 73 -8.05 -2.53 -4.24
C GLN A 73 -8.74 -1.45 -3.44
N MET A 74 -8.42 -0.19 -3.74
CA MET A 74 -9.01 0.92 -2.98
C MET A 74 -10.53 1.00 -3.12
N GLU A 75 -11.10 0.38 -4.15
CA GLU A 75 -12.55 0.33 -4.27
C GLU A 75 -13.19 -0.49 -3.16
N ASN A 76 -12.41 -1.27 -2.43
CA ASN A 76 -12.91 -2.03 -1.28
C ASN A 76 -12.95 -1.21 0.00
N PHE A 77 -12.38 -0.01 0.00
CA PHE A 77 -12.42 0.85 1.18
C PHE A 77 -13.83 1.37 1.39
N ARG A 78 -14.38 1.13 2.56
CA ARG A 78 -15.78 1.47 2.87
C ARG A 78 -15.94 2.59 3.89
N GLY A 79 -14.83 3.20 4.31
CA GLY A 79 -14.91 4.27 5.29
C GLY A 79 -15.16 3.79 6.71
N GLU A 80 -14.98 2.50 6.97
CA GLU A 80 -15.19 1.94 8.30
C GLU A 80 -13.99 2.19 9.21
N SER A 81 -12.88 2.58 8.63
CA SER A 81 -11.70 3.03 9.34
C SER A 81 -11.19 4.28 8.63
N THR A 82 -10.16 4.91 9.18
CA THR A 82 -9.53 6.01 8.45
C THR A 82 -8.82 5.44 7.24
N LEU A 83 -8.68 6.26 6.21
CA LEU A 83 -7.99 5.83 5.01
C LEU A 83 -6.51 5.53 5.29
N THR A 84 -5.89 6.30 6.19
CA THR A 84 -4.50 6.03 6.55
C THR A 84 -4.35 4.68 7.24
N SER A 85 -5.30 4.27 8.07
CA SER A 85 -5.27 2.93 8.69
C SER A 85 -5.42 1.84 7.64
N TRP A 86 -6.30 2.05 6.69
CA TRP A 86 -6.50 1.10 5.59
C TRP A 86 -5.22 0.98 4.74
N LEU A 87 -4.60 2.13 4.45
CA LEU A 87 -3.35 2.14 3.69
C LEU A 87 -2.22 1.47 4.46
N LYS A 88 -2.17 1.69 5.78
CA LYS A 88 -1.17 1.02 6.61
C LYS A 88 -1.29 -0.49 6.48
N THR A 89 -2.52 -1.00 6.57
CA THR A 89 -2.76 -2.43 6.43
C THR A 89 -2.31 -2.95 5.07
N ALA A 90 -2.62 -2.19 4.01
CA ALA A 90 -2.21 -2.58 2.66
C ALA A 90 -0.69 -2.61 2.54
N CYS A 91 -0.01 -1.63 3.13
CA CYS A 91 1.45 -1.58 3.11
C CYS A 91 2.08 -2.76 3.84
N LEU A 92 1.55 -3.07 5.02
CA LEU A 92 2.07 -4.18 5.81
C LEU A 92 1.87 -5.50 5.08
N PHE A 93 0.74 -5.64 4.43
CA PHE A 93 0.47 -6.84 3.65
C PHE A 93 1.44 -6.96 2.47
N TYR A 94 1.72 -5.83 1.82
CA TYR A 94 2.69 -5.81 0.73
C TYR A 94 4.08 -6.24 1.24
N CYS A 95 4.51 -5.69 2.36
CA CYS A 95 5.80 -6.04 2.94
C CYS A 95 5.85 -7.52 3.32
N TYR A 96 4.78 -8.03 3.88
CA TYR A 96 4.69 -9.45 4.22
C TYR A 96 4.85 -10.32 2.98
N LYS A 97 4.17 -9.96 1.90
CA LYS A 97 4.27 -10.72 0.66
C LYS A 97 5.67 -10.67 0.07
N GLN A 98 6.32 -9.52 0.17
CA GLN A 98 7.70 -9.38 -0.29
C GLN A 98 8.63 -10.29 0.51
N PHE A 99 8.47 -10.30 1.82
CA PHE A 99 9.28 -11.15 2.68
C PHE A 99 9.01 -12.62 2.39
N GLU A 100 7.76 -12.99 2.23
CA GLU A 100 7.38 -14.36 1.94
C GLU A 100 7.98 -14.82 0.62
N ALA A 101 7.94 -13.97 -0.40
CA ALA A 101 8.54 -14.30 -1.69
C ALA A 101 10.04 -14.53 -1.56
N LYS A 102 10.70 -13.71 -0.75
CA LYS A 102 12.13 -13.88 -0.50
C LYS A 102 12.42 -15.24 0.13
N GLU A 103 11.59 -15.64 1.09
CA GLU A 103 11.78 -16.91 1.78
C GLU A 103 11.51 -18.12 0.89
N ARG A 104 10.82 -17.92 -0.22
CA ARG A 104 10.52 -19.01 -1.15
C ARG A 104 11.56 -19.19 -2.24
N LEU A 105 12.61 -18.37 -2.26
CA LEU A 105 13.67 -18.55 -3.25
C LEU A 105 14.32 -19.91 -3.09
N PRO A 106 14.74 -20.53 -4.21
CA PRO A 106 15.43 -21.83 -4.13
C PRO A 106 16.65 -21.74 -3.23
N LYS A 107 16.90 -22.81 -2.52
CA LYS A 107 17.99 -22.82 -1.55
C LYS A 107 19.35 -22.54 -2.17
N HIS A 108 19.59 -23.03 -3.37
CA HIS A 108 20.88 -22.77 -4.01
C HIS A 108 21.10 -21.29 -4.26
N GLU A 109 20.04 -20.55 -4.57
CA GLU A 109 20.15 -19.10 -4.74
C GLU A 109 20.39 -18.43 -3.41
N GLN A 110 19.69 -18.86 -2.37
CA GLN A 110 19.87 -18.31 -1.05
C GLN A 110 21.28 -18.57 -0.55
N ILE A 111 21.77 -19.77 -0.77
CA ILE A 111 23.11 -20.13 -0.33
C ILE A 111 24.17 -19.29 -1.05
N SER A 112 24.01 -19.08 -2.34
CA SER A 112 24.97 -18.28 -3.06
C SER A 112 24.99 -16.84 -2.57
N HIS A 113 23.85 -16.33 -2.12
CA HIS A 113 23.78 -15.00 -1.56
C HIS A 113 24.29 -14.93 -0.13
N SER A 114 23.99 -15.93 0.65
CA SER A 114 24.36 -15.92 2.05
C SER A 114 25.81 -16.30 2.24
N CYS A 115 26.41 -16.90 1.27
CA CYS A 115 27.81 -17.33 1.35
C CYS A 115 28.05 -18.24 2.53
N LEU A 116 27.18 -19.15 2.72
CA LEU A 116 27.27 -20.07 3.85
C LEU A 116 28.56 -20.84 3.92
#